data_65414d71ba4c3d1712bca265b781a69f
#
_entry.id   65414d71ba4c3d1712bca265b781a69f
#
_cell.length_a   1.000
_cell.length_b   1.000
_cell.length_c   1.000
_cell.angle_alpha   90.00
_cell.angle_beta   90.00
_cell.angle_gamma   90.00
#
_symmetry.space_group_name_H-M   'P 1'
#
loop_
_entity.id
_entity.type
_entity.pdbx_description
1 polymer ?
#
loop_
_entity_poly.entity_id
_entity_poly.type
_entity_poly.pdbx_seq_one_letter_code
_entity_poly.pdbx_strand_id
1 'polypeptide(L)'
;SEYIMGAAMMEPDVRMETNRLGFCHTHFNSLLKQNNRLSLGLMLNTYLGTLRGEIFENKSIFFTKGAKAKKCSEIENTCFVCSKVDWGVEHMLETVFTMFREDAKFRNLYSTQKYICIPHYNLIMSHVPSKLPKADQKEFIAATDNLVENYIKELNSDVNEFCNSFDYRNAGKLHSEDMEHVRSSIERAIEFITSRKPDVK
;
A
#
# COMPACT_ATOMS: atom_id res chain seq x y z
N SER A 1 3.64 3.83 14.89
CA SER A 1 4.37 5.11 15.14
C SER A 1 4.76 5.31 16.61
N GLU A 2 3.86 4.99 17.54
CA GLU A 2 4.11 5.11 18.99
C GLU A 2 5.30 4.25 19.45
N TYR A 3 5.38 3.01 19.00
CA TYR A 3 6.51 2.11 19.24
C TYR A 3 7.85 2.71 18.77
N ILE A 4 7.89 3.31 17.57
CA ILE A 4 9.10 3.91 17.01
C ILE A 4 9.56 5.13 17.81
N MET A 5 8.61 5.96 18.27
CA MET A 5 8.91 7.18 19.05
C MET A 5 9.18 6.92 20.54
N GLY A 6 8.94 5.69 20.99
CA GLY A 6 9.19 5.24 22.37
C GLY A 6 10.48 4.45 22.52
N ALA A 7 10.39 3.27 23.12
CA ALA A 7 11.54 2.41 23.43
C ALA A 7 12.36 2.01 22.20
N ALA A 8 11.71 1.75 21.05
CA ALA A 8 12.40 1.28 19.86
C ALA A 8 13.46 2.24 19.32
N MET A 9 13.25 3.56 19.48
CA MET A 9 14.27 4.54 19.03
C MET A 9 15.54 4.50 19.89
N MET A 10 15.51 3.87 21.08
CA MET A 10 16.68 3.69 21.94
C MET A 10 17.47 2.43 21.59
N GLU A 11 16.88 1.52 20.81
CA GLU A 11 17.54 0.30 20.34
C GLU A 11 18.53 0.63 19.21
N PRO A 12 19.82 0.23 19.33
CA PRO A 12 20.84 0.55 18.32
C PRO A 12 20.49 0.07 16.92
N ASP A 13 19.94 -1.14 16.79
CA ASP A 13 19.59 -1.74 15.49
C ASP A 13 18.48 -0.95 14.80
N VAL A 14 17.44 -0.56 15.54
CA VAL A 14 16.35 0.26 15.03
C VAL A 14 16.86 1.64 14.61
N ARG A 15 17.79 2.20 15.40
CA ARG A 15 18.39 3.50 15.13
C ARG A 15 19.24 3.48 13.86
N MET A 16 20.04 2.44 13.65
CA MET A 16 20.83 2.26 12.42
C MET A 16 19.92 2.14 11.20
N GLU A 17 18.86 1.32 11.27
CA GLU A 17 17.92 1.15 10.16
C GLU A 17 17.12 2.43 9.87
N THR A 18 16.67 3.16 10.88
CA THR A 18 15.97 4.44 10.67
C THR A 18 16.90 5.52 10.10
N ASN A 19 18.19 5.53 10.46
CA ASN A 19 19.17 6.42 9.86
C ASN A 19 19.52 6.02 8.42
N ARG A 20 19.46 4.74 8.09
CA ARG A 20 19.72 4.24 6.73
C ARG A 20 18.57 4.52 5.77
N LEU A 21 17.32 4.30 6.21
CA LEU A 21 16.12 4.34 5.35
C LEU A 21 15.38 5.67 5.42
N GLY A 22 15.51 6.40 6.51
CA GLY A 22 14.69 7.58 6.75
C GLY A 22 13.19 7.27 6.80
N PHE A 23 12.39 8.28 6.52
CA PHE A 23 10.93 8.18 6.47
C PHE A 23 10.39 9.00 5.31
N CYS A 24 9.36 8.52 4.63
CA CYS A 24 8.66 9.30 3.62
C CYS A 24 7.82 10.41 4.28
N HIS A 25 7.35 11.36 3.49
CA HIS A 25 6.55 12.50 3.95
C HIS A 25 5.37 12.08 4.83
N THR A 26 4.60 11.08 4.41
CA THR A 26 3.44 10.56 5.16
C THR A 26 3.83 10.06 6.55
N HIS A 27 4.94 9.32 6.65
CA HIS A 27 5.38 8.76 7.91
C HIS A 27 6.07 9.78 8.80
N PHE A 28 6.81 10.77 8.26
CA PHE A 28 7.26 11.92 9.05
C PHE A 28 6.09 12.70 9.66
N ASN A 29 5.04 12.97 8.90
CA ASN A 29 3.84 13.63 9.41
C ASN A 29 3.13 12.80 10.49
N SER A 30 3.08 11.47 10.33
CA SER A 30 2.54 10.57 11.35
C SER A 30 3.34 10.61 12.65
N LEU A 31 4.68 10.64 12.56
CA LEU A 31 5.57 10.79 13.73
C LEU A 31 5.41 12.16 14.40
N LEU A 32 5.30 13.23 13.61
CA LEU A 32 5.12 14.58 14.12
C LEU A 32 3.81 14.74 14.91
N LYS A 33 2.75 14.04 14.49
CA LYS A 33 1.45 14.03 15.19
C LYS A 33 1.47 13.33 16.56
N GLN A 34 2.52 12.55 16.88
CA GLN A 34 2.64 11.85 18.18
C GLN A 34 3.00 12.79 19.36
N ASN A 35 3.16 14.10 19.10
CA ASN A 35 3.50 15.11 20.11
C ASN A 35 4.81 14.88 20.90
N ASN A 36 5.65 13.92 20.49
CA ASN A 36 6.97 13.68 21.06
C ASN A 36 8.06 14.34 20.22
N ARG A 37 8.10 15.66 20.23
CA ARG A 37 9.03 16.45 19.43
C ARG A 37 10.50 16.20 19.76
N LEU A 38 10.83 15.90 21.02
CA LEU A 38 12.22 15.62 21.40
C LEU A 38 12.72 14.33 20.74
N SER A 39 11.95 13.26 20.83
CA SER A 39 12.32 11.98 20.17
C SER A 39 12.48 12.15 18.67
N LEU A 40 11.55 12.82 18.02
CA LEU A 40 11.66 13.11 16.59
C LEU A 40 12.88 13.97 16.25
N GLY A 41 13.16 14.99 17.08
CA GLY A 41 14.33 15.84 16.93
C GLY A 41 15.65 15.07 17.03
N LEU A 42 15.77 14.15 18.00
CA LEU A 42 16.94 13.27 18.13
C LEU A 42 17.11 12.33 16.94
N MET A 43 16.01 11.79 16.39
CA MET A 43 16.05 10.98 15.18
C MET A 43 16.50 11.79 13.96
N LEU A 44 15.92 12.96 13.75
CA LEU A 44 16.28 13.85 12.64
C LEU A 44 17.73 14.32 12.73
N ASN A 45 18.22 14.64 13.92
CA ASN A 45 19.61 15.09 14.11
C ASN A 45 20.61 14.02 13.62
N THR A 46 20.40 12.75 13.99
CA THR A 46 21.29 11.67 13.54
C THR A 46 21.10 11.35 12.07
N TYR A 47 19.85 11.38 11.57
CA TYR A 47 19.56 11.15 10.16
C TYR A 47 20.18 12.21 9.25
N LEU A 48 20.08 13.48 9.61
CA LEU A 48 20.71 14.57 8.85
C LEU A 48 22.24 14.46 8.83
N GLY A 49 22.85 14.01 9.95
CA GLY A 49 24.26 13.68 10.00
C GLY A 49 24.65 12.56 9.03
N THR A 50 23.85 11.49 8.97
CA THR A 50 24.03 10.38 8.02
C THR A 50 23.93 10.87 6.57
N LEU A 51 22.88 11.64 6.24
CA LEU A 51 22.68 12.21 4.90
C LEU A 51 23.87 13.08 4.46
N ARG A 52 24.35 13.94 5.37
CA ARG A 52 25.52 14.77 5.10
C ARG A 52 26.73 13.92 4.75
N GLY A 53 27.03 12.89 5.56
CA GLY A 53 28.12 11.96 5.31
C GLY A 53 28.00 11.24 3.97
N GLU A 54 26.82 10.70 3.67
CA GLU A 54 26.56 9.93 2.46
C GLU A 54 26.61 10.78 1.18
N ILE A 55 26.07 12.00 1.20
CA ILE A 55 25.96 12.84 0.00
C ILE A 55 27.24 13.66 -0.24
N PHE A 56 27.88 14.15 0.82
CA PHE A 56 28.93 15.15 0.70
C PHE A 56 30.32 14.69 1.15
N GLU A 57 30.44 13.69 2.03
CA GLU A 57 31.71 13.22 2.58
C GLU A 57 32.18 11.90 1.97
N ASN A 58 31.31 11.18 1.25
CA ASN A 58 31.68 9.93 0.60
C ASN A 58 32.48 10.17 -0.66
N LYS A 59 33.80 9.91 -0.59
CA LYS A 59 34.76 10.15 -1.68
C LYS A 59 34.44 9.41 -2.97
N SER A 60 33.83 8.23 -2.89
CA SER A 60 33.44 7.45 -4.08
C SER A 60 32.33 8.11 -4.90
N ILE A 61 31.47 8.92 -4.28
CA ILE A 61 30.41 9.68 -4.95
C ILE A 61 30.93 10.90 -5.69
N PHE A 62 32.05 11.50 -5.24
CA PHE A 62 32.64 12.68 -5.88
C PHE A 62 33.14 12.43 -7.31
N PHE A 63 33.58 11.23 -7.60
CA PHE A 63 34.22 10.90 -8.90
C PHE A 63 33.24 10.29 -9.93
N THR A 64 32.03 9.96 -9.55
CA THR A 64 31.07 9.32 -10.45
C THR A 64 30.02 10.31 -10.92
N LYS A 65 29.97 10.57 -12.24
CA LYS A 65 28.96 11.45 -12.84
C LYS A 65 27.55 10.97 -12.52
N GLY A 66 26.73 11.82 -11.93
CA GLY A 66 25.34 11.49 -11.56
C GLY A 66 25.17 10.71 -10.25
N ALA A 67 26.24 10.31 -9.55
CA ALA A 67 26.14 9.50 -8.33
C ALA A 67 25.38 10.22 -7.19
N LYS A 68 25.54 11.53 -7.07
CA LYS A 68 24.79 12.34 -6.08
C LYS A 68 23.29 12.33 -6.37
N ALA A 69 22.90 12.50 -7.64
CA ALA A 69 21.48 12.45 -8.04
C ALA A 69 20.88 11.06 -7.78
N LYS A 70 21.62 10.00 -8.10
CA LYS A 70 21.21 8.62 -7.78
C LYS A 70 21.03 8.42 -6.28
N LYS A 71 22.00 8.91 -5.47
CA LYS A 71 21.89 8.81 -4.01
C LYS A 71 20.71 9.58 -3.45
N CYS A 72 20.45 10.80 -3.92
CA CYS A 72 19.28 11.57 -3.54
C CYS A 72 17.99 10.84 -3.91
N SER A 73 17.89 10.25 -5.12
CA SER A 73 16.74 9.45 -5.54
C SER A 73 16.55 8.20 -4.67
N GLU A 74 17.63 7.54 -4.25
CA GLU A 74 17.52 6.42 -3.29
C GLU A 74 16.92 6.88 -1.96
N ILE A 75 17.39 8.02 -1.42
CA ILE A 75 16.90 8.61 -0.17
C ILE A 75 15.42 8.98 -0.28
N GLU A 76 15.01 9.59 -1.38
CA GLU A 76 13.60 9.98 -1.63
C GLU A 76 12.66 8.78 -1.71
N ASN A 77 13.12 7.63 -2.19
CA ASN A 77 12.33 6.43 -2.41
C ASN A 77 12.43 5.40 -1.28
N THR A 78 13.13 5.69 -0.18
CA THR A 78 13.24 4.80 0.98
C THR A 78 12.42 5.30 2.15
N CYS A 79 11.92 4.35 2.96
CA CYS A 79 11.21 4.65 4.20
C CYS A 79 11.22 3.42 5.10
N PHE A 80 11.69 3.58 6.34
CA PHE A 80 11.73 2.50 7.33
C PHE A 80 10.36 1.86 7.58
N VAL A 81 9.30 2.67 7.71
CA VAL A 81 7.95 2.13 7.96
C VAL A 81 7.41 1.42 6.72
N CYS A 82 7.54 2.02 5.53
CA CYS A 82 7.11 1.38 4.29
C CYS A 82 7.80 0.03 4.11
N SER A 83 9.12 -0.05 4.30
CA SER A 83 9.86 -1.30 4.15
C SER A 83 9.40 -2.40 5.12
N LYS A 84 8.98 -2.05 6.34
CA LYS A 84 8.42 -3.02 7.29
C LYS A 84 7.01 -3.44 6.92
N VAL A 85 6.20 -2.53 6.38
CA VAL A 85 4.87 -2.85 5.86
C VAL A 85 4.99 -3.78 4.65
N ASP A 86 5.84 -3.45 3.68
CA ASP A 86 6.06 -4.25 2.48
C ASP A 86 6.54 -5.67 2.84
N TRP A 87 7.50 -5.77 3.75
CA TRP A 87 7.96 -7.05 4.28
C TRP A 87 6.82 -7.87 4.90
N GLY A 88 5.98 -7.23 5.72
CA GLY A 88 4.83 -7.89 6.35
C GLY A 88 3.81 -8.38 5.32
N VAL A 89 3.51 -7.56 4.31
CA VAL A 89 2.57 -7.91 3.24
C VAL A 89 3.11 -9.06 2.39
N GLU A 90 4.40 -9.07 2.06
CA GLU A 90 5.03 -10.20 1.33
C GLU A 90 4.87 -11.53 2.08
N HIS A 91 5.10 -11.55 3.41
CA HIS A 91 4.92 -12.75 4.22
C HIS A 91 3.46 -13.18 4.36
N MET A 92 2.52 -12.21 4.40
CA MET A 92 1.10 -12.51 4.34
C MET A 92 0.71 -13.17 3.00
N LEU A 93 1.25 -12.68 1.89
CA LEU A 93 1.02 -13.27 0.57
C LEU A 93 1.57 -14.69 0.47
N GLU A 94 2.75 -14.95 1.00
CA GLU A 94 3.31 -16.32 1.08
C GLU A 94 2.36 -17.27 1.82
N THR A 95 1.78 -16.79 2.92
CA THR A 95 0.77 -17.54 3.67
C THR A 95 -0.48 -17.78 2.83
N VAL A 96 -0.99 -16.76 2.12
CA VAL A 96 -2.15 -16.90 1.23
C VAL A 96 -1.88 -17.95 0.13
N PHE A 97 -0.73 -17.91 -0.51
CA PHE A 97 -0.35 -18.87 -1.54
C PHE A 97 -0.27 -20.31 -1.00
N THR A 98 0.33 -20.46 0.18
CA THR A 98 0.44 -21.77 0.84
C THR A 98 -0.93 -22.32 1.21
N MET A 99 -1.76 -21.51 1.86
CA MET A 99 -3.11 -21.94 2.28
C MET A 99 -4.03 -22.21 1.08
N PHE A 100 -3.94 -21.40 0.02
CA PHE A 100 -4.74 -21.66 -1.20
C PHE A 100 -4.41 -23.02 -1.81
N ARG A 101 -3.14 -23.40 -1.81
CA ARG A 101 -2.68 -24.70 -2.32
C ARG A 101 -3.09 -25.87 -1.41
N GLU A 102 -2.96 -25.71 -0.10
CA GLU A 102 -3.02 -26.82 0.87
C GLU A 102 -4.40 -26.99 1.53
N ASP A 103 -5.20 -25.91 1.61
CA ASP A 103 -6.50 -25.91 2.31
C ASP A 103 -7.66 -25.59 1.36
N ALA A 104 -8.48 -26.60 1.06
CA ALA A 104 -9.65 -26.45 0.22
C ALA A 104 -10.72 -25.50 0.82
N LYS A 105 -10.80 -25.39 2.16
CA LYS A 105 -11.72 -24.44 2.82
C LYS A 105 -11.24 -23.01 2.63
N PHE A 106 -9.94 -22.80 2.76
CA PHE A 106 -9.36 -21.48 2.50
C PHE A 106 -9.50 -21.09 1.02
N ARG A 107 -9.29 -22.02 0.09
CA ARG A 107 -9.49 -21.78 -1.36
C ARG A 107 -10.90 -21.31 -1.66
N ASN A 108 -11.90 -21.99 -1.06
CA ASN A 108 -13.29 -21.55 -1.20
C ASN A 108 -13.52 -20.18 -0.57
N LEU A 109 -13.00 -19.93 0.64
CA LEU A 109 -13.11 -18.65 1.32
C LEU A 109 -12.47 -17.52 0.49
N TYR A 110 -11.28 -17.75 -0.09
CA TYR A 110 -10.59 -16.81 -0.95
C TYR A 110 -11.44 -16.47 -2.20
N SER A 111 -11.95 -17.49 -2.87
CA SER A 111 -12.74 -17.34 -4.11
C SER A 111 -14.11 -16.69 -3.89
N THR A 112 -14.60 -16.64 -2.65
CA THR A 112 -15.88 -16.00 -2.28
C THR A 112 -15.71 -14.62 -1.64
N GLN A 113 -14.49 -14.08 -1.62
CA GLN A 113 -14.27 -12.69 -1.17
C GLN A 113 -15.01 -11.71 -2.07
N LYS A 114 -15.38 -10.56 -1.52
CA LYS A 114 -16.11 -9.56 -2.29
C LYS A 114 -15.28 -9.01 -3.45
N TYR A 115 -14.05 -8.63 -3.18
CA TYR A 115 -13.11 -8.12 -4.19
C TYR A 115 -11.66 -8.09 -3.65
N ILE A 116 -10.74 -7.87 -4.58
CA ILE A 116 -9.34 -7.50 -4.33
C ILE A 116 -9.11 -6.19 -5.08
N CYS A 117 -8.62 -5.15 -4.39
CA CYS A 117 -8.36 -3.84 -5.03
C CYS A 117 -7.18 -3.91 -6.02
N ILE A 118 -7.13 -2.99 -6.95
CA ILE A 118 -6.12 -2.98 -8.03
C ILE A 118 -4.67 -3.01 -7.52
N PRO A 119 -4.26 -2.23 -6.50
CA PRO A 119 -2.89 -2.32 -5.97
C PRO A 119 -2.56 -3.70 -5.39
N HIS A 120 -3.48 -4.33 -4.63
CA HIS A 120 -3.26 -5.68 -4.12
C HIS A 120 -3.31 -6.74 -5.22
N TYR A 121 -4.18 -6.60 -6.23
CA TYR A 121 -4.18 -7.46 -7.40
C TYR A 121 -2.83 -7.43 -8.13
N ASN A 122 -2.29 -6.23 -8.39
CA ASN A 122 -0.96 -6.08 -9.00
C ASN A 122 0.13 -6.75 -8.17
N LEU A 123 0.11 -6.53 -6.85
CA LEU A 123 1.08 -7.12 -5.92
C LEU A 123 0.99 -8.67 -5.94
N ILE A 124 -0.21 -9.22 -5.83
CA ILE A 124 -0.46 -10.66 -5.91
C ILE A 124 0.08 -11.23 -7.22
N MET A 125 -0.33 -10.65 -8.37
CA MET A 125 0.06 -11.14 -9.68
C MET A 125 1.57 -11.06 -9.93
N SER A 126 2.25 -10.06 -9.38
CA SER A 126 3.71 -9.95 -9.49
C SER A 126 4.47 -11.06 -8.73
N HIS A 127 3.86 -11.63 -7.68
CA HIS A 127 4.47 -12.69 -6.87
C HIS A 127 4.11 -14.11 -7.33
N VAL A 128 2.99 -14.29 -8.02
CA VAL A 128 2.54 -15.61 -8.50
C VAL A 128 3.63 -16.41 -9.24
N PRO A 129 4.39 -15.83 -10.20
CA PRO A 129 5.36 -16.63 -10.97
C PRO A 129 6.50 -17.19 -10.13
N SER A 130 6.87 -16.49 -9.04
CA SER A 130 8.01 -16.87 -8.18
C SER A 130 7.61 -17.69 -6.95
N LYS A 131 6.36 -17.53 -6.47
CA LYS A 131 5.91 -18.09 -5.19
C LYS A 131 4.96 -19.27 -5.33
N LEU A 132 4.27 -19.44 -6.47
CA LEU A 132 3.37 -20.57 -6.70
C LEU A 132 3.96 -21.55 -7.72
N PRO A 133 3.87 -22.88 -7.47
CA PRO A 133 4.16 -23.90 -8.47
C PRO A 133 3.30 -23.71 -9.72
N LYS A 134 3.87 -23.98 -10.91
CA LYS A 134 3.17 -23.80 -12.20
C LYS A 134 1.83 -24.53 -12.27
N ALA A 135 1.71 -25.67 -11.60
CA ALA A 135 0.48 -26.45 -11.58
C ALA A 135 -0.69 -25.69 -10.92
N ASP A 136 -0.40 -24.89 -9.88
CA ASP A 136 -1.41 -24.20 -9.07
C ASP A 136 -1.70 -22.79 -9.59
N GLN A 137 -0.79 -22.20 -10.40
CA GLN A 137 -0.90 -20.83 -10.89
C GLN A 137 -2.22 -20.58 -11.64
N LYS A 138 -2.60 -21.51 -12.53
CA LYS A 138 -3.78 -21.32 -13.38
C LYS A 138 -5.08 -21.18 -12.56
N GLU A 139 -5.26 -22.03 -11.56
CA GLU A 139 -6.45 -22.01 -10.70
C GLU A 139 -6.46 -20.73 -9.83
N PHE A 140 -5.31 -20.40 -9.23
CA PHE A 140 -5.17 -19.22 -8.39
C PHE A 140 -5.40 -17.91 -9.17
N ILE A 141 -4.79 -17.78 -10.35
CA ILE A 141 -4.97 -16.63 -11.25
C ILE A 141 -6.44 -16.48 -11.62
N ALA A 142 -7.08 -17.57 -12.08
CA ALA A 142 -8.48 -17.53 -12.47
C ALA A 142 -9.40 -17.14 -11.31
N ALA A 143 -9.16 -17.62 -10.09
CA ALA A 143 -9.92 -17.22 -8.91
C ALA A 143 -9.74 -15.73 -8.59
N THR A 144 -8.50 -15.25 -8.67
CA THR A 144 -8.17 -13.83 -8.41
C THR A 144 -8.73 -12.91 -9.47
N ASP A 145 -8.61 -13.28 -10.75
CA ASP A 145 -9.17 -12.51 -11.89
C ASP A 145 -10.69 -12.38 -11.76
N ASN A 146 -11.38 -13.46 -11.42
CA ASN A 146 -12.83 -13.45 -11.22
C ASN A 146 -13.28 -12.46 -10.14
N LEU A 147 -12.56 -12.38 -9.01
CA LEU A 147 -12.88 -11.43 -7.93
C LEU A 147 -12.75 -9.98 -8.42
N VAL A 148 -11.70 -9.69 -9.17
CA VAL A 148 -11.42 -8.33 -9.66
C VAL A 148 -12.38 -7.97 -10.79
N GLU A 149 -12.57 -8.84 -11.77
CA GLU A 149 -13.43 -8.61 -12.94
C GLU A 149 -14.90 -8.43 -12.54
N ASN A 150 -15.40 -9.29 -11.65
CA ASN A 150 -16.79 -9.20 -11.21
C ASN A 150 -17.04 -7.88 -10.44
N TYR A 151 -16.08 -7.47 -9.61
CA TYR A 151 -16.23 -6.21 -8.88
C TYR A 151 -16.09 -4.97 -9.77
N ILE A 152 -15.24 -5.02 -10.80
CA ILE A 152 -15.18 -3.96 -11.82
C ILE A 152 -16.53 -3.83 -12.54
N LYS A 153 -17.17 -4.95 -12.90
CA LYS A 153 -18.49 -4.93 -13.55
C LYS A 153 -19.55 -4.34 -12.63
N GLU A 154 -19.57 -4.73 -11.35
CA GLU A 154 -20.47 -4.18 -10.33
C GLU A 154 -20.27 -2.66 -10.20
N LEU A 155 -19.03 -2.22 -9.93
CA LEU A 155 -18.73 -0.79 -9.78
C LEU A 155 -19.05 0.03 -11.02
N ASN A 156 -18.75 -0.50 -12.21
CA ASN A 156 -19.06 0.21 -13.45
C ASN A 156 -20.56 0.39 -13.65
N SER A 157 -21.36 -0.62 -13.27
CA SER A 157 -22.83 -0.51 -13.27
C SER A 157 -23.30 0.56 -12.30
N ASP A 158 -22.81 0.53 -11.05
CA ASP A 158 -23.22 1.46 -10.01
C ASP A 158 -22.83 2.92 -10.32
N VAL A 159 -21.62 3.13 -10.83
CA VAL A 159 -21.15 4.46 -11.25
C VAL A 159 -21.97 4.95 -12.46
N ASN A 160 -22.31 4.09 -13.39
CA ASN A 160 -23.16 4.46 -14.52
C ASN A 160 -24.57 4.84 -14.05
N GLU A 161 -25.12 4.12 -13.10
CA GLU A 161 -26.42 4.44 -12.49
C GLU A 161 -26.36 5.76 -11.72
N PHE A 162 -25.26 6.02 -10.98
CA PHE A 162 -25.00 7.32 -10.36
C PHE A 162 -25.03 8.45 -11.40
N CYS A 163 -24.30 8.31 -12.52
CA CYS A 163 -24.29 9.30 -13.58
C CYS A 163 -25.69 9.51 -14.18
N ASN A 164 -26.44 8.43 -14.40
CA ASN A 164 -27.79 8.49 -14.95
C ASN A 164 -28.79 9.14 -14.00
N SER A 165 -28.54 9.13 -12.68
CA SER A 165 -29.42 9.77 -11.69
C SER A 165 -29.50 11.30 -11.83
N PHE A 166 -28.50 11.91 -12.46
CA PHE A 166 -28.48 13.34 -12.77
C PHE A 166 -29.21 13.71 -14.06
N ASP A 167 -29.64 12.73 -14.87
CA ASP A 167 -30.48 13.03 -16.02
C ASP A 167 -31.91 13.32 -15.57
N TYR A 168 -32.40 14.52 -15.86
CA TYR A 168 -33.76 14.97 -15.52
C TYR A 168 -34.85 14.01 -16.02
N ARG A 169 -34.59 13.25 -17.08
CA ARG A 169 -35.48 12.23 -17.62
C ARG A 169 -35.67 11.01 -16.72
N ASN A 170 -34.77 10.82 -15.79
CA ASN A 170 -34.73 9.71 -14.83
C ASN A 170 -35.11 10.14 -13.41
N ALA A 171 -35.46 11.41 -13.21
CA ALA A 171 -35.89 11.91 -11.92
C ALA A 171 -37.03 11.10 -11.30
N GLY A 172 -36.83 10.53 -10.11
CA GLY A 172 -37.84 9.76 -9.36
C GLY A 172 -37.88 8.25 -9.66
N LYS A 173 -36.98 7.70 -10.50
CA LYS A 173 -36.95 6.26 -10.81
C LYS A 173 -36.15 5.42 -9.83
N LEU A 174 -35.24 6.03 -9.04
CA LEU A 174 -34.41 5.33 -8.07
C LEU A 174 -35.11 5.27 -6.71
N HIS A 175 -35.20 4.06 -6.13
CA HIS A 175 -35.70 3.86 -4.77
C HIS A 175 -34.66 4.32 -3.74
N SER A 176 -35.11 4.75 -2.54
CA SER A 176 -34.24 5.39 -1.51
C SER A 176 -33.12 4.49 -0.99
N GLU A 177 -33.30 3.18 -0.93
CA GLU A 177 -32.28 2.21 -0.47
C GLU A 177 -31.16 2.00 -1.52
N ASP A 178 -31.55 1.96 -2.80
CA ASP A 178 -30.60 1.86 -3.91
C ASP A 178 -29.75 3.14 -4.05
N MET A 179 -30.30 4.28 -3.67
CA MET A 179 -29.62 5.59 -3.76
C MET A 179 -28.38 5.70 -2.88
N GLU A 180 -28.36 5.10 -1.68
CA GLU A 180 -27.17 5.16 -0.81
C GLU A 180 -26.02 4.32 -1.40
N HIS A 181 -26.32 3.13 -1.90
CA HIS A 181 -25.36 2.27 -2.58
C HIS A 181 -24.82 2.91 -3.85
N VAL A 182 -25.68 3.48 -4.67
CA VAL A 182 -25.31 4.18 -5.91
C VAL A 182 -24.46 5.44 -5.61
N ARG A 183 -24.83 6.24 -4.61
CA ARG A 183 -24.06 7.43 -4.21
C ARG A 183 -22.64 7.09 -3.71
N SER A 184 -22.49 5.99 -2.96
CA SER A 184 -21.20 5.54 -2.45
C SER A 184 -20.32 4.88 -3.53
N SER A 185 -20.81 4.73 -4.76
CA SER A 185 -20.07 4.07 -5.84
C SER A 185 -18.79 4.81 -6.22
N ILE A 186 -18.78 6.13 -6.11
CA ILE A 186 -17.61 6.95 -6.41
C ILE A 186 -16.50 6.68 -5.40
N GLU A 187 -16.82 6.71 -4.10
CA GLU A 187 -15.85 6.45 -3.03
C GLU A 187 -15.35 5.00 -3.09
N ARG A 188 -16.23 4.05 -3.35
CA ARG A 188 -15.87 2.63 -3.54
C ARG A 188 -14.96 2.43 -4.76
N ALA A 189 -15.21 3.12 -5.85
CA ALA A 189 -14.38 3.06 -7.05
C ALA A 189 -12.98 3.65 -6.77
N ILE A 190 -12.88 4.79 -6.07
CA ILE A 190 -11.60 5.38 -5.67
C ILE A 190 -10.84 4.42 -4.74
N GLU A 191 -11.51 3.85 -3.72
CA GLU A 191 -10.90 2.90 -2.79
C GLU A 191 -10.42 1.63 -3.53
N PHE A 192 -11.21 1.11 -4.45
CA PHE A 192 -10.83 -0.05 -5.27
C PHE A 192 -9.61 0.22 -6.16
N ILE A 193 -9.55 1.38 -6.80
CA ILE A 193 -8.44 1.75 -7.69
C ILE A 193 -7.16 2.06 -6.92
N THR A 194 -7.28 2.71 -5.75
CA THR A 194 -6.13 3.27 -5.02
C THR A 194 -5.74 2.51 -3.75
N SER A 195 -6.58 1.57 -3.28
CA SER A 195 -6.47 0.92 -1.95
C SER A 195 -6.52 1.91 -0.77
N ARG A 196 -7.05 3.10 -1.00
CA ARG A 196 -7.14 4.17 0.01
C ARG A 196 -8.56 4.72 0.05
N LYS A 197 -9.09 4.85 1.27
CA LYS A 197 -10.35 5.56 1.46
C LYS A 197 -10.18 7.02 1.06
N PRO A 198 -11.12 7.57 0.29
CA PRO A 198 -11.09 8.99 -0.05
C PRO A 198 -11.26 9.84 1.22
N ASP A 199 -10.53 10.96 1.30
CA ASP A 199 -10.67 11.95 2.37
C ASP A 199 -11.94 12.79 2.09
N VAL A 200 -13.11 12.22 2.36
CA VAL A 200 -14.38 12.97 2.29
C VAL A 200 -14.52 13.76 3.60
N LYS A 201 -14.58 15.07 3.49
CA LYS A 201 -14.93 15.95 4.62
C LYS A 201 -16.42 16.03 4.81
#